data_fee84cfeafb6052be976d447eb375de4
#
_entry.id   fee84cfeafb6052be976d447eb375de4
#
_cell.length_a   1.000
_cell.length_b   1.000
_cell.length_c   1.000
_cell.angle_alpha   90.00
_cell.angle_beta   90.00
_cell.angle_gamma   90.00
#
_symmetry.space_group_name_H-M   'P 1'
#
loop_
_entity.id
_entity.type
_entity.pdbx_description
1 polymer ?
#
loop_
_entity_poly.entity_id
_entity_poly.type
_entity_poly.pdbx_seq_one_letter_code
_entity_poly.pdbx_strand_id
1 'polypeptide(L)'
;MNLSVAILSVHTCPLAALGGKQTGGMNVYVRQTARELGLMGVHVDVFTRSQNATIPRIVELGPGARVIHLPAGPEAPMPREALHAYLDEFAAGAEAFAREQGLRYDLIHSHYWLSGVAGLRLRERWGAPLVHMFHTLGRLKNEVAQTPGELEPALRIDEETRIVAQADRLVAANVVERAHLVWYYGARSERVAVIPCGVDTELFQPMDPAKAKDLLELPPDPLLLYVGRLTPIKGLDTLLEAMVAVPEPAALLVVGGEQDERDDGHGAALRAQVKALGLERRVRFLRAQPQRRLRLFYAAADVTVMPSHYESFGMVALEAMACGSPVVASRVGGLTTTVQDGVTGRLVPEGDPAALAAAIIPLLGSAEGRRLGQQATRWAADHRWPCVAEAVCRLYSELRPVAREYLPHAPCRSWL
;
A
#
# COMPACT_ATOMS: atom_id res chain seq x y z
N MET A 1 -12.38 -30.94 -2.95
CA MET A 1 -13.15 -29.67 -3.01
C MET A 1 -12.13 -28.54 -3.12
N ASN A 2 -12.30 -27.62 -4.07
CA ASN A 2 -11.37 -26.52 -4.22
C ASN A 2 -11.63 -25.46 -3.15
N LEU A 3 -10.57 -24.89 -2.59
CA LEU A 3 -10.65 -23.77 -1.64
C LEU A 3 -11.25 -22.55 -2.34
N SER A 4 -12.32 -21.99 -1.78
CA SER A 4 -13.00 -20.79 -2.28
C SER A 4 -12.93 -19.66 -1.28
N VAL A 5 -12.40 -18.50 -1.68
CA VAL A 5 -12.15 -17.36 -0.81
C VAL A 5 -12.90 -16.13 -1.33
N ALA A 6 -13.68 -15.50 -0.46
CA ALA A 6 -14.27 -14.18 -0.69
C ALA A 6 -13.35 -13.10 -0.15
N ILE A 7 -12.72 -12.31 -1.02
CA ILE A 7 -11.97 -11.13 -0.64
C ILE A 7 -12.90 -9.92 -0.69
N LEU A 8 -12.87 -9.06 0.35
CA LEU A 8 -13.71 -7.86 0.42
C LEU A 8 -12.88 -6.58 0.34
N SER A 9 -13.19 -5.73 -0.63
CA SER A 9 -12.60 -4.40 -0.84
C SER A 9 -13.69 -3.38 -1.17
N VAL A 10 -14.51 -3.01 -0.16
CA VAL A 10 -15.77 -2.26 -0.34
C VAL A 10 -15.56 -0.88 -0.94
N HIS A 11 -14.68 -0.05 -0.33
CA HIS A 11 -14.59 1.38 -0.61
C HIS A 11 -13.78 1.72 -1.87
N THR A 12 -12.98 0.78 -2.37
CA THR A 12 -12.12 1.00 -3.53
C THR A 12 -11.95 -0.29 -4.33
N CYS A 13 -12.12 -0.18 -5.64
CA CYS A 13 -11.94 -1.31 -6.55
C CYS A 13 -10.44 -1.61 -6.73
N PRO A 14 -9.98 -2.87 -6.62
CA PRO A 14 -8.57 -3.23 -6.84
C PRO A 14 -8.07 -2.93 -8.27
N LEU A 15 -8.99 -2.72 -9.22
CA LEU A 15 -8.69 -2.35 -10.61
C LEU A 15 -8.61 -0.83 -10.83
N ALA A 16 -8.95 -0.02 -9.83
CA ALA A 16 -8.94 1.43 -9.96
C ALA A 16 -7.53 1.97 -10.25
N ALA A 17 -7.45 3.01 -11.08
CA ALA A 17 -6.20 3.69 -11.40
C ALA A 17 -5.55 4.24 -10.13
N LEU A 18 -4.24 4.04 -9.99
CA LEU A 18 -3.48 4.53 -8.85
C LEU A 18 -3.28 6.05 -8.93
N GLY A 19 -3.15 6.70 -7.78
CA GLY A 19 -2.88 8.13 -7.66
C GLY A 19 -4.10 9.00 -7.32
N GLY A 20 -5.31 8.43 -7.26
CA GLY A 20 -6.51 9.14 -6.78
C GLY A 20 -6.59 9.20 -5.24
N LYS A 21 -7.55 10.01 -4.73
CA LYS A 21 -7.74 10.23 -3.27
C LYS A 21 -7.94 8.96 -2.46
N GLN A 22 -8.62 7.95 -3.03
CA GLN A 22 -8.99 6.71 -2.35
C GLN A 22 -8.22 5.48 -2.87
N THR A 23 -7.26 5.67 -3.80
CA THR A 23 -6.51 4.57 -4.40
C THR A 23 -5.05 4.61 -3.97
N GLY A 24 -4.43 3.44 -3.78
CA GLY A 24 -3.05 3.35 -3.30
C GLY A 24 -2.57 1.92 -3.10
N GLY A 25 -1.68 1.74 -2.14
CA GLY A 25 -1.05 0.45 -1.85
C GLY A 25 -2.04 -0.70 -1.59
N MET A 26 -3.16 -0.43 -0.91
CA MET A 26 -4.19 -1.44 -0.66
C MET A 26 -4.76 -2.03 -1.97
N ASN A 27 -5.01 -1.19 -3.00
CA ASN A 27 -5.52 -1.67 -4.29
C ASN A 27 -4.53 -2.64 -4.94
N VAL A 28 -3.23 -2.32 -4.87
CA VAL A 28 -2.16 -3.18 -5.38
C VAL A 28 -2.10 -4.48 -4.57
N TYR A 29 -2.13 -4.38 -3.23
CA TYR A 29 -2.11 -5.55 -2.34
C TYR A 29 -3.24 -6.52 -2.65
N VAL A 30 -4.49 -6.04 -2.66
CA VAL A 30 -5.68 -6.87 -2.93
C VAL A 30 -5.60 -7.52 -4.31
N ARG A 31 -5.27 -6.72 -5.34
CA ARG A 31 -5.15 -7.23 -6.71
C ARG A 31 -4.09 -8.31 -6.85
N GLN A 32 -2.89 -8.06 -6.35
CA GLN A 32 -1.77 -8.99 -6.50
C GLN A 32 -1.96 -10.25 -5.65
N THR A 33 -2.41 -10.11 -4.40
CA THR A 33 -2.67 -11.27 -3.54
C THR A 33 -3.77 -12.15 -4.14
N ALA A 34 -4.87 -11.56 -4.65
CA ALA A 34 -5.94 -12.31 -5.29
C ALA A 34 -5.45 -13.06 -6.53
N ARG A 35 -4.66 -12.39 -7.38
CA ARG A 35 -4.08 -12.99 -8.59
C ARG A 35 -3.15 -14.16 -8.25
N GLU A 36 -2.23 -13.99 -7.31
CA GLU A 36 -1.28 -15.02 -6.93
C GLU A 36 -1.97 -16.23 -6.28
N LEU A 37 -2.97 -16.01 -5.41
CA LEU A 37 -3.79 -17.08 -4.86
C LEU A 37 -4.51 -17.86 -5.97
N GLY A 38 -5.05 -17.15 -6.98
CA GLY A 38 -5.67 -17.77 -8.14
C GLY A 38 -4.68 -18.60 -8.96
N LEU A 39 -3.44 -18.12 -9.16
CA LEU A 39 -2.36 -18.89 -9.81
C LEU A 39 -1.95 -20.14 -9.02
N MET A 40 -2.12 -20.12 -7.69
CA MET A 40 -1.95 -21.31 -6.84
C MET A 40 -3.12 -22.31 -6.94
N GLY A 41 -4.20 -21.96 -7.68
CA GLY A 41 -5.38 -22.81 -7.87
C GLY A 41 -6.53 -22.55 -6.89
N VAL A 42 -6.41 -21.55 -6.02
CA VAL A 42 -7.51 -21.09 -5.13
C VAL A 42 -8.56 -20.36 -5.96
N HIS A 43 -9.85 -20.65 -5.74
CA HIS A 43 -10.92 -19.83 -6.31
C HIS A 43 -11.09 -18.54 -5.50
N VAL A 44 -10.92 -17.36 -6.15
CA VAL A 44 -10.93 -16.07 -5.47
C VAL A 44 -11.92 -15.12 -6.13
N ASP A 45 -12.95 -14.71 -5.38
CA ASP A 45 -13.84 -13.62 -5.77
C ASP A 45 -13.57 -12.39 -4.93
N VAL A 46 -13.15 -11.29 -5.57
CA VAL A 46 -12.92 -9.99 -4.92
C VAL A 46 -14.18 -9.15 -5.06
N PHE A 47 -14.94 -9.02 -3.99
CA PHE A 47 -16.13 -8.19 -3.95
C PHE A 47 -15.79 -6.73 -3.69
N THR A 48 -16.27 -5.84 -4.53
CA THR A 48 -16.14 -4.40 -4.40
C THR A 48 -17.44 -3.69 -4.73
N ARG A 49 -17.66 -2.50 -4.17
CA ARG A 49 -18.84 -1.70 -4.48
C ARG A 49 -18.72 -1.11 -5.89
N SER A 50 -19.78 -1.24 -6.69
CA SER A 50 -19.88 -0.53 -7.97
C SER A 50 -19.94 0.99 -7.73
N GLN A 51 -19.13 1.72 -8.49
CA GLN A 51 -19.11 3.20 -8.48
C GLN A 51 -19.60 3.79 -9.80
N ASN A 52 -20.02 2.92 -10.73
CA ASN A 52 -20.53 3.32 -12.03
C ASN A 52 -21.30 2.14 -12.65
N ALA A 53 -22.56 2.36 -12.98
CA ALA A 53 -23.44 1.35 -13.57
C ALA A 53 -22.97 0.78 -14.93
N THR A 54 -22.01 1.44 -15.61
CA THR A 54 -21.44 0.97 -16.88
C THR A 54 -20.26 0.01 -16.70
N ILE A 55 -19.72 -0.16 -15.47
CA ILE A 55 -18.64 -1.09 -15.22
C ILE A 55 -19.18 -2.53 -15.27
N PRO A 56 -18.49 -3.46 -15.97
CA PRO A 56 -18.90 -4.86 -15.98
C PRO A 56 -19.01 -5.44 -14.56
N ARG A 57 -20.11 -6.18 -14.30
CA ARG A 57 -20.34 -6.81 -12.99
C ARG A 57 -19.20 -7.74 -12.59
N ILE A 58 -18.60 -8.44 -13.53
CA ILE A 58 -17.50 -9.39 -13.33
C ILE A 58 -16.34 -9.00 -14.24
N VAL A 59 -15.12 -8.92 -13.65
CA VAL A 59 -13.88 -8.67 -14.41
C VAL A 59 -12.82 -9.68 -13.94
N GLU A 60 -12.26 -10.42 -14.89
CA GLU A 60 -11.21 -11.39 -14.61
C GLU A 60 -9.90 -10.70 -14.19
N LEU A 61 -9.24 -11.23 -13.14
CA LEU A 61 -7.91 -10.80 -12.69
C LEU A 61 -6.79 -11.72 -13.20
N GLY A 62 -7.16 -12.93 -13.59
CA GLY A 62 -6.27 -13.99 -14.00
C GLY A 62 -6.87 -15.36 -13.67
N PRO A 63 -6.12 -16.45 -13.86
CA PRO A 63 -6.59 -17.80 -13.55
C PRO A 63 -7.13 -17.87 -12.11
N GLY A 64 -8.35 -18.35 -11.94
CA GLY A 64 -8.97 -18.58 -10.63
C GLY A 64 -9.36 -17.33 -9.83
N ALA A 65 -9.11 -16.11 -10.32
CA ALA A 65 -9.38 -14.87 -9.60
C ALA A 65 -10.15 -13.86 -10.45
N ARG A 66 -11.19 -13.23 -9.87
CA ARG A 66 -12.01 -12.21 -10.54
C ARG A 66 -12.52 -11.15 -9.55
N VAL A 67 -12.88 -9.99 -10.08
CA VAL A 67 -13.52 -8.88 -9.33
C VAL A 67 -15.00 -8.86 -9.61
N ILE A 68 -15.81 -8.76 -8.55
CA ILE A 68 -17.27 -8.69 -8.60
C ILE A 68 -17.69 -7.30 -8.14
N HIS A 69 -18.26 -6.51 -9.03
CA HIS A 69 -18.83 -5.20 -8.72
C HIS A 69 -20.27 -5.36 -8.26
N LEU A 70 -20.53 -4.99 -7.00
CA LEU A 70 -21.87 -5.07 -6.40
C LEU A 70 -22.48 -3.68 -6.28
N PRO A 71 -23.74 -3.49 -6.68
CA PRO A 71 -24.48 -2.30 -6.32
C PRO A 71 -24.71 -2.29 -4.80
N ALA A 72 -24.42 -1.15 -4.17
CA ALA A 72 -24.74 -0.89 -2.76
C ALA A 72 -24.85 0.63 -2.60
N GLY A 73 -26.05 1.13 -2.43
CA GLY A 73 -26.40 2.53 -2.57
C GLY A 73 -26.23 3.04 -4.01
N PRO A 74 -26.11 4.35 -4.22
CA PRO A 74 -25.90 4.94 -5.55
C PRO A 74 -24.64 4.42 -6.25
N GLU A 75 -24.74 4.01 -7.50
CA GLU A 75 -23.59 3.61 -8.32
C GLU A 75 -22.80 4.83 -8.82
N ALA A 76 -22.24 5.58 -7.88
CA ALA A 76 -21.45 6.78 -8.10
C ALA A 76 -20.30 6.85 -7.07
N PRO A 77 -19.23 7.62 -7.31
CA PRO A 77 -18.24 7.92 -6.29
C PRO A 77 -18.87 8.55 -5.05
N MET A 78 -18.49 8.11 -3.86
CA MET A 78 -19.02 8.58 -2.58
C MET A 78 -17.89 8.81 -1.57
N PRO A 79 -18.07 9.75 -0.61
CA PRO A 79 -17.20 9.85 0.55
C PRO A 79 -17.16 8.52 1.32
N ARG A 80 -16.00 8.15 1.84
CA ARG A 80 -15.81 6.87 2.56
C ARG A 80 -16.75 6.73 3.76
N GLU A 81 -16.97 7.82 4.46
CA GLU A 81 -17.78 7.90 5.67
C GLU A 81 -19.26 7.54 5.37
N ALA A 82 -19.75 7.94 4.19
CA ALA A 82 -21.11 7.64 3.75
C ALA A 82 -21.32 6.16 3.40
N LEU A 83 -20.26 5.43 3.08
CA LEU A 83 -20.36 4.02 2.66
C LEU A 83 -20.81 3.09 3.78
N HIS A 84 -20.62 3.47 5.05
CA HIS A 84 -21.02 2.66 6.19
C HIS A 84 -22.53 2.34 6.18
N ALA A 85 -23.35 3.29 5.72
CA ALA A 85 -24.81 3.10 5.63
C ALA A 85 -25.25 2.00 4.64
N TYR A 86 -24.39 1.63 3.69
CA TYR A 86 -24.70 0.67 2.62
C TYR A 86 -24.04 -0.70 2.80
N LEU A 87 -23.40 -0.95 3.95
CA LEU A 87 -22.68 -2.21 4.17
C LEU A 87 -23.60 -3.42 4.32
N ASP A 88 -24.87 -3.23 4.76
CA ASP A 88 -25.88 -4.30 4.78
C ASP A 88 -26.31 -4.69 3.38
N GLU A 89 -26.54 -3.69 2.51
CA GLU A 89 -26.88 -3.90 1.11
C GLU A 89 -25.73 -4.59 0.37
N PHE A 90 -24.47 -4.17 0.62
CA PHE A 90 -23.30 -4.80 0.06
C PHE A 90 -23.19 -6.29 0.47
N ALA A 91 -23.37 -6.59 1.76
CA ALA A 91 -23.30 -7.96 2.26
C ALA A 91 -24.44 -8.82 1.67
N ALA A 92 -25.65 -8.28 1.57
CA ALA A 92 -26.78 -8.96 0.93
C ALA A 92 -26.53 -9.20 -0.57
N GLY A 93 -25.89 -8.26 -1.27
CA GLY A 93 -25.48 -8.39 -2.66
C GLY A 93 -24.46 -9.50 -2.87
N ALA A 94 -23.46 -9.62 -1.98
CA ALA A 94 -22.47 -10.70 -2.01
C ALA A 94 -23.11 -12.08 -1.78
N GLU A 95 -24.05 -12.15 -0.83
CA GLU A 95 -24.80 -13.37 -0.55
C GLU A 95 -25.71 -13.79 -1.73
N ALA A 96 -26.40 -12.83 -2.35
CA ALA A 96 -27.21 -13.07 -3.54
C ALA A 96 -26.36 -13.57 -4.72
N PHE A 97 -25.20 -12.95 -4.94
CA PHE A 97 -24.25 -13.40 -5.96
C PHE A 97 -23.77 -14.83 -5.71
N ALA A 98 -23.36 -15.17 -4.49
CA ALA A 98 -22.93 -16.51 -4.15
C ALA A 98 -24.03 -17.54 -4.44
N ARG A 99 -25.26 -17.24 -4.07
CA ARG A 99 -26.44 -18.09 -4.31
C ARG A 99 -26.72 -18.24 -5.81
N GLU A 100 -26.72 -17.16 -6.59
CA GLU A 100 -26.91 -17.17 -8.04
C GLU A 100 -25.90 -18.04 -8.77
N GLN A 101 -24.64 -18.01 -8.30
CA GLN A 101 -23.54 -18.76 -8.90
C GLN A 101 -23.39 -20.18 -8.32
N GLY A 102 -24.21 -20.57 -7.35
CA GLY A 102 -24.08 -21.87 -6.66
C GLY A 102 -22.77 -22.03 -5.87
N LEU A 103 -22.19 -20.91 -5.42
CA LEU A 103 -20.90 -20.87 -4.73
C LEU A 103 -21.07 -20.89 -3.21
N ARG A 104 -20.11 -21.53 -2.54
CA ARG A 104 -19.90 -21.44 -1.09
C ARG A 104 -18.45 -21.03 -0.85
N TYR A 105 -18.25 -20.01 -0.02
CA TYR A 105 -16.92 -19.56 0.35
C TYR A 105 -16.50 -20.25 1.66
N ASP A 106 -15.29 -20.82 1.64
CA ASP A 106 -14.68 -21.46 2.80
C ASP A 106 -14.11 -20.46 3.79
N LEU A 107 -13.77 -19.25 3.29
CA LEU A 107 -13.09 -18.19 4.05
C LEU A 107 -13.42 -16.82 3.49
N ILE A 108 -13.47 -15.81 4.38
CA ILE A 108 -13.60 -14.39 4.06
C ILE A 108 -12.29 -13.71 4.43
N HIS A 109 -11.73 -12.90 3.49
CA HIS A 109 -10.58 -12.04 3.76
C HIS A 109 -10.93 -10.58 3.46
N SER A 110 -11.06 -9.76 4.48
CA SER A 110 -11.51 -8.38 4.35
C SER A 110 -10.36 -7.38 4.50
N HIS A 111 -10.41 -6.30 3.73
CA HIS A 111 -9.39 -5.26 3.68
C HIS A 111 -9.99 -3.90 3.99
N TYR A 112 -9.43 -3.22 4.99
CA TYR A 112 -9.89 -1.94 5.53
C TYR A 112 -11.19 -2.06 6.37
N TRP A 113 -11.39 -1.15 7.32
CA TRP A 113 -12.44 -1.25 8.33
C TRP A 113 -13.87 -1.42 7.75
N LEU A 114 -14.22 -0.70 6.67
CA LEU A 114 -15.54 -0.87 6.01
C LEU A 114 -15.76 -2.31 5.52
N SER A 115 -14.75 -2.89 4.93
CA SER A 115 -14.80 -4.29 4.49
C SER A 115 -14.80 -5.25 5.67
N GLY A 116 -14.17 -4.88 6.78
CA GLY A 116 -14.21 -5.64 8.04
C GLY A 116 -15.63 -5.73 8.60
N VAL A 117 -16.35 -4.60 8.62
CA VAL A 117 -17.77 -4.55 9.04
C VAL A 117 -18.65 -5.44 8.15
N ALA A 118 -18.50 -5.33 6.82
CA ALA A 118 -19.22 -6.22 5.88
C ALA A 118 -18.82 -7.68 6.07
N GLY A 119 -17.54 -7.94 6.34
CA GLY A 119 -16.99 -9.28 6.60
C GLY A 119 -17.57 -9.93 7.85
N LEU A 120 -17.76 -9.18 8.94
CA LEU A 120 -18.43 -9.68 10.15
C LEU A 120 -19.87 -10.13 9.86
N ARG A 121 -20.62 -9.36 9.04
CA ARG A 121 -21.99 -9.72 8.65
C ARG A 121 -22.04 -10.99 7.80
N LEU A 122 -21.10 -11.12 6.84
CA LEU A 122 -21.00 -12.31 5.99
C LEU A 122 -20.51 -13.54 6.77
N ARG A 123 -19.61 -13.34 7.75
CA ARG A 123 -19.18 -14.41 8.67
C ARG A 123 -20.37 -15.05 9.40
N GLU A 124 -21.29 -14.24 9.90
CA GLU A 124 -22.51 -14.73 10.56
C GLU A 124 -23.44 -15.48 9.59
N ARG A 125 -23.62 -14.96 8.36
CA ARG A 125 -24.50 -15.54 7.34
C ARG A 125 -23.97 -16.83 6.72
N TRP A 126 -22.66 -16.87 6.45
CA TRP A 126 -22.04 -18.01 5.73
C TRP A 126 -21.43 -19.05 6.66
N GLY A 127 -21.23 -18.72 7.94
CA GLY A 127 -20.48 -19.57 8.87
C GLY A 127 -19.02 -19.77 8.47
N ALA A 128 -18.47 -18.88 7.66
CA ALA A 128 -17.09 -18.90 7.17
C ALA A 128 -16.19 -18.04 8.06
N PRO A 129 -14.97 -18.48 8.42
CA PRO A 129 -14.06 -17.68 9.23
C PRO A 129 -13.62 -16.41 8.51
N LEU A 130 -13.36 -15.34 9.30
CA LEU A 130 -12.94 -14.03 8.83
C LEU A 130 -11.48 -13.79 9.15
N VAL A 131 -10.67 -13.55 8.11
CA VAL A 131 -9.34 -12.94 8.17
C VAL A 131 -9.49 -11.46 7.85
N HIS A 132 -8.81 -10.58 8.59
CA HIS A 132 -8.90 -9.13 8.35
C HIS A 132 -7.53 -8.45 8.35
N MET A 133 -7.35 -7.49 7.42
CA MET A 133 -6.19 -6.60 7.34
C MET A 133 -6.64 -5.15 7.26
N PHE A 134 -6.16 -4.29 8.17
CA PHE A 134 -6.61 -2.90 8.25
C PHE A 134 -5.99 -1.99 7.20
N HIS A 135 -4.76 -2.20 6.78
CA HIS A 135 -3.91 -1.32 5.96
C HIS A 135 -3.58 0.03 6.56
N THR A 136 -4.47 0.62 7.34
CA THR A 136 -4.25 1.83 8.16
C THR A 136 -5.16 1.77 9.37
N LEU A 137 -4.69 2.29 10.51
CA LEU A 137 -5.43 2.32 11.76
C LEU A 137 -5.86 3.76 12.10
N GLY A 138 -7.13 3.94 12.45
CA GLY A 138 -7.72 5.26 12.70
C GLY A 138 -7.07 5.98 13.88
N ARG A 139 -6.80 5.28 15.00
CA ARG A 139 -6.11 5.87 16.17
C ARG A 139 -4.76 6.43 15.81
N LEU A 140 -3.94 5.70 15.05
CA LEU A 140 -2.60 6.14 14.65
C LEU A 140 -2.63 7.34 13.70
N LYS A 141 -3.64 7.39 12.81
CA LYS A 141 -3.84 8.58 11.97
C LYS A 141 -4.23 9.80 12.79
N ASN A 142 -5.02 9.62 13.84
CA ASN A 142 -5.40 10.71 14.73
C ASN A 142 -4.21 11.22 15.58
N GLU A 143 -3.24 10.36 15.92
CA GLU A 143 -2.03 10.78 16.64
C GLU A 143 -1.13 11.72 15.81
N VAL A 144 -1.13 11.57 14.47
CA VAL A 144 -0.31 12.37 13.55
C VAL A 144 -1.10 13.44 12.80
N ALA A 145 -2.39 13.58 13.08
CA ALA A 145 -3.24 14.58 12.46
C ALA A 145 -2.81 15.99 12.89
N GLN A 146 -2.58 16.86 11.93
CA GLN A 146 -2.16 18.24 12.17
C GLN A 146 -3.36 19.20 12.24
N THR A 147 -4.50 18.82 11.67
CA THR A 147 -5.72 19.62 11.64
C THR A 147 -6.94 18.78 12.05
N PRO A 148 -8.00 19.42 12.60
CA PRO A 148 -9.24 18.70 12.91
C PRO A 148 -9.89 18.00 11.71
N GLY A 149 -9.67 18.49 10.49
CA GLY A 149 -10.20 17.88 9.26
C GLY A 149 -9.49 16.57 8.85
N GLU A 150 -8.34 16.26 9.45
CA GLU A 150 -7.61 15.01 9.23
C GLU A 150 -8.00 13.90 10.20
N LEU A 151 -8.76 14.23 11.25
CA LEU A 151 -9.18 13.25 12.24
C LEU A 151 -10.14 12.23 11.63
N GLU A 152 -9.87 10.98 11.89
CA GLU A 152 -10.77 9.89 11.58
C GLU A 152 -11.92 9.86 12.59
N PRO A 153 -13.17 9.60 12.17
CA PRO A 153 -14.33 9.64 13.03
C PRO A 153 -14.32 8.55 14.12
N ALA A 154 -14.93 8.82 15.27
CA ALA A 154 -15.05 7.85 16.36
C ALA A 154 -15.70 6.54 15.91
N LEU A 155 -16.70 6.59 15.02
CA LEU A 155 -17.33 5.41 14.42
C LEU A 155 -16.28 4.45 13.81
N ARG A 156 -15.26 4.97 13.11
CA ARG A 156 -14.21 4.13 12.55
C ARG A 156 -13.43 3.40 13.63
N ILE A 157 -13.05 4.09 14.70
CA ILE A 157 -12.28 3.53 15.80
C ILE A 157 -13.07 2.47 16.55
N ASP A 158 -14.36 2.69 16.76
CA ASP A 158 -15.28 1.75 17.40
C ASP A 158 -15.43 0.48 16.55
N GLU A 159 -15.63 0.65 15.23
CA GLU A 159 -15.73 -0.49 14.31
C GLU A 159 -14.42 -1.25 14.17
N GLU A 160 -13.28 -0.56 14.09
CA GLU A 160 -11.95 -1.21 14.12
C GLU A 160 -11.79 -2.05 15.39
N THR A 161 -12.18 -1.52 16.56
CA THR A 161 -12.14 -2.24 17.83
C THR A 161 -13.06 -3.48 17.82
N ARG A 162 -14.26 -3.35 17.26
CA ARG A 162 -15.19 -4.47 17.10
C ARG A 162 -14.65 -5.55 16.17
N ILE A 163 -14.05 -5.16 15.04
CA ILE A 163 -13.44 -6.10 14.09
C ILE A 163 -12.29 -6.86 14.76
N VAL A 164 -11.42 -6.16 15.50
CA VAL A 164 -10.31 -6.79 16.24
C VAL A 164 -10.81 -7.85 17.22
N ALA A 165 -11.90 -7.57 17.93
CA ALA A 165 -12.49 -8.50 18.89
C ALA A 165 -13.10 -9.75 18.24
N GLN A 166 -13.69 -9.63 17.04
CA GLN A 166 -14.53 -10.65 16.42
C GLN A 166 -13.89 -11.42 15.25
N ALA A 167 -12.89 -10.85 14.56
CA ALA A 167 -12.19 -11.55 13.48
C ALA A 167 -11.47 -12.82 14.00
N ASP A 168 -11.48 -13.89 13.21
CA ASP A 168 -10.81 -15.15 13.58
C ASP A 168 -9.29 -15.03 13.50
N ARG A 169 -8.77 -14.28 12.52
CA ARG A 169 -7.36 -13.90 12.39
C ARG A 169 -7.24 -12.46 11.89
N LEU A 170 -6.17 -11.81 12.30
CA LEU A 170 -5.74 -10.50 11.82
C LEU A 170 -4.42 -10.61 11.07
N VAL A 171 -4.25 -9.82 10.03
CA VAL A 171 -2.97 -9.67 9.32
C VAL A 171 -2.44 -8.28 9.60
N ALA A 172 -1.21 -8.22 10.12
CA ALA A 172 -0.42 -7.00 10.23
C ALA A 172 0.68 -7.02 9.16
N ALA A 173 0.94 -5.88 8.52
CA ALA A 173 1.97 -5.79 7.49
C ALA A 173 3.41 -5.85 8.07
N ASN A 174 3.55 -5.64 9.38
CA ASN A 174 4.84 -5.68 10.09
C ASN A 174 4.63 -5.82 11.61
N VAL A 175 5.74 -6.03 12.32
CA VAL A 175 5.72 -6.21 13.79
C VAL A 175 5.27 -4.96 14.54
N VAL A 176 5.49 -3.77 13.99
CA VAL A 176 5.05 -2.50 14.59
C VAL A 176 3.53 -2.39 14.54
N GLU A 177 2.91 -2.69 13.38
CA GLU A 177 1.45 -2.72 13.25
C GLU A 177 0.82 -3.79 14.15
N ARG A 178 1.46 -4.98 14.27
CA ARG A 178 1.03 -6.01 15.23
C ARG A 178 1.04 -5.46 16.67
N ALA A 179 2.09 -4.77 17.07
CA ALA A 179 2.15 -4.15 18.39
C ALA A 179 1.03 -3.11 18.59
N HIS A 180 0.76 -2.27 17.59
CA HIS A 180 -0.33 -1.30 17.64
C HIS A 180 -1.71 -1.96 17.75
N LEU A 181 -1.96 -3.05 17.03
CA LEU A 181 -3.20 -3.82 17.16
C LEU A 181 -3.38 -4.38 18.58
N VAL A 182 -2.31 -4.85 19.20
CA VAL A 182 -2.34 -5.37 20.58
C VAL A 182 -2.56 -4.22 21.59
N TRP A 183 -1.78 -3.14 21.52
CA TRP A 183 -1.78 -2.09 22.54
C TRP A 183 -2.97 -1.13 22.41
N TYR A 184 -3.32 -0.72 21.21
CA TYR A 184 -4.37 0.27 21.01
C TYR A 184 -5.78 -0.31 20.82
N TYR A 185 -5.87 -1.55 20.32
CA TYR A 185 -7.16 -2.19 20.01
C TYR A 185 -7.43 -3.47 20.79
N GLY A 186 -6.49 -3.90 21.66
CA GLY A 186 -6.67 -5.08 22.51
C GLY A 186 -6.64 -6.41 21.75
N ALA A 187 -5.99 -6.46 20.58
CA ALA A 187 -5.86 -7.71 19.83
C ALA A 187 -5.11 -8.76 20.64
N ARG A 188 -5.59 -9.99 20.61
CA ARG A 188 -4.86 -11.13 21.16
C ARG A 188 -3.68 -11.46 20.22
N SER A 189 -2.46 -11.38 20.74
CA SER A 189 -1.21 -11.48 19.97
C SER A 189 -1.14 -12.74 19.09
N GLU A 190 -1.66 -13.86 19.57
CA GLU A 190 -1.72 -15.14 18.85
C GLU A 190 -2.70 -15.16 17.67
N ARG A 191 -3.60 -14.17 17.58
CA ARG A 191 -4.51 -13.99 16.44
C ARG A 191 -3.93 -13.12 15.34
N VAL A 192 -2.80 -12.43 15.58
CA VAL A 192 -2.20 -11.49 14.63
C VAL A 192 -1.01 -12.13 13.94
N ALA A 193 -1.19 -12.49 12.68
CA ALA A 193 -0.09 -12.93 11.81
C ALA A 193 0.62 -11.70 11.20
N VAL A 194 1.95 -11.77 11.09
CA VAL A 194 2.72 -10.74 10.38
C VAL A 194 3.01 -11.23 8.98
N ILE A 195 2.39 -10.58 7.98
CA ILE A 195 2.58 -10.88 6.55
C ILE A 195 2.85 -9.56 5.84
N PRO A 196 4.08 -9.30 5.37
CA PRO A 196 4.43 -8.05 4.72
C PRO A 196 3.74 -7.88 3.37
N CYS A 197 3.75 -6.66 2.85
CA CYS A 197 3.36 -6.42 1.46
C CYS A 197 4.45 -6.92 0.50
N GLY A 198 4.04 -7.16 -0.75
CA GLY A 198 4.93 -7.61 -1.80
C GLY A 198 5.33 -6.50 -2.78
N VAL A 199 6.25 -6.85 -3.66
CA VAL A 199 6.64 -6.08 -4.83
C VAL A 199 6.66 -6.99 -6.06
N ASP A 200 6.29 -6.42 -7.20
CA ASP A 200 6.38 -7.10 -8.51
C ASP A 200 7.81 -6.97 -9.03
N THR A 201 8.62 -8.01 -8.80
CA THR A 201 10.03 -8.05 -9.20
C THR A 201 10.22 -8.34 -10.70
N GLU A 202 9.17 -8.65 -11.44
CA GLU A 202 9.20 -8.72 -12.91
C GLU A 202 9.05 -7.33 -13.52
N LEU A 203 8.22 -6.49 -12.91
CA LEU A 203 8.01 -5.11 -13.32
C LEU A 203 9.12 -4.18 -12.80
N PHE A 204 9.42 -4.25 -11.51
CA PHE A 204 10.41 -3.42 -10.85
C PHE A 204 11.74 -4.16 -10.78
N GLN A 205 12.64 -3.82 -11.68
CA GLN A 205 13.96 -4.42 -11.82
C GLN A 205 15.02 -3.34 -11.93
N PRO A 206 16.24 -3.60 -11.50
CA PRO A 206 17.36 -2.70 -11.72
C PRO A 206 17.56 -2.42 -13.22
N MET A 207 17.84 -1.17 -13.52
CA MET A 207 18.24 -0.70 -14.85
C MET A 207 19.44 0.23 -14.68
N ASP A 208 20.23 0.38 -15.74
CA ASP A 208 21.29 1.40 -15.78
C ASP A 208 20.66 2.79 -15.57
N PRO A 209 21.06 3.55 -14.53
CA PRO A 209 20.51 4.87 -14.25
C PRO A 209 20.67 5.85 -15.41
N ALA A 210 21.78 5.81 -16.15
CA ALA A 210 21.98 6.68 -17.31
C ALA A 210 20.95 6.37 -18.40
N LYS A 211 20.74 5.09 -18.71
CA LYS A 211 19.71 4.65 -19.67
C LYS A 211 18.29 5.05 -19.20
N ALA A 212 18.02 4.94 -17.90
CA ALA A 212 16.71 5.34 -17.35
C ALA A 212 16.52 6.86 -17.48
N LYS A 213 17.54 7.68 -17.19
CA LYS A 213 17.53 9.13 -17.39
C LYS A 213 17.31 9.50 -18.86
N ASP A 214 18.00 8.86 -19.80
CA ASP A 214 17.81 9.08 -21.24
C ASP A 214 16.36 8.78 -21.69
N LEU A 215 15.79 7.66 -21.24
CA LEU A 215 14.39 7.30 -21.56
C LEU A 215 13.36 8.26 -20.97
N LEU A 216 13.70 8.99 -19.92
CA LEU A 216 12.88 10.00 -19.27
C LEU A 216 13.19 11.44 -19.73
N GLU A 217 14.17 11.59 -20.64
CA GLU A 217 14.67 12.90 -21.09
C GLU A 217 15.12 13.80 -19.92
N LEU A 218 15.80 13.17 -18.93
CA LEU A 218 16.32 13.84 -17.75
C LEU A 218 17.82 14.11 -17.91
N PRO A 219 18.34 15.21 -17.30
CA PRO A 219 19.77 15.50 -17.28
C PRO A 219 20.56 14.39 -16.51
N PRO A 220 21.88 14.26 -16.73
CA PRO A 220 22.72 13.27 -16.04
C PRO A 220 22.96 13.61 -14.55
N ASP A 221 22.52 14.76 -14.10
CA ASP A 221 22.70 15.28 -12.74
C ASP A 221 22.14 14.32 -11.68
N PRO A 222 22.64 14.39 -10.42
CA PRO A 222 22.09 13.60 -9.32
C PRO A 222 20.59 13.87 -9.12
N LEU A 223 19.81 12.80 -8.93
CA LEU A 223 18.37 12.84 -8.88
C LEU A 223 17.82 12.28 -7.59
N LEU A 224 17.08 13.11 -6.84
CA LEU A 224 16.20 12.67 -5.78
C LEU A 224 14.81 12.39 -6.35
N LEU A 225 14.17 11.36 -5.85
CA LEU A 225 12.81 10.98 -6.23
C LEU A 225 11.89 10.95 -5.01
N TYR A 226 10.76 11.60 -5.12
CA TYR A 226 9.61 11.40 -4.25
C TYR A 226 8.46 10.81 -5.07
N VAL A 227 7.84 9.73 -4.58
CA VAL A 227 6.64 9.13 -5.18
C VAL A 227 5.56 9.02 -4.12
N GLY A 228 4.42 9.66 -4.32
CA GLY A 228 3.33 9.60 -3.36
C GLY A 228 2.23 10.61 -3.60
N ARG A 229 1.17 10.51 -2.79
CA ARG A 229 0.12 11.53 -2.76
C ARG A 229 0.68 12.83 -2.17
N LEU A 230 0.21 13.96 -2.66
CA LEU A 230 0.56 15.28 -2.11
C LEU A 230 -0.39 15.59 -0.93
N THR A 231 -0.16 14.96 0.21
CA THR A 231 -0.95 15.14 1.44
C THR A 231 -0.02 15.41 2.61
N PRO A 232 -0.43 16.18 3.65
CA PRO A 232 0.45 16.55 4.76
C PRO A 232 1.13 15.34 5.40
N ILE A 233 0.40 14.27 5.64
CA ILE A 233 0.91 13.05 6.26
C ILE A 233 2.12 12.41 5.52
N LYS A 234 2.39 12.82 4.27
CA LYS A 234 3.52 12.32 3.46
C LYS A 234 4.78 13.18 3.58
N GLY A 235 4.72 14.33 4.27
CA GLY A 235 5.87 15.12 4.68
C GLY A 235 6.72 15.69 3.55
N LEU A 236 6.13 15.95 2.36
CA LEU A 236 6.89 16.53 1.24
C LEU A 236 7.44 17.93 1.56
N ASP A 237 6.76 18.69 2.39
CA ASP A 237 7.22 19.97 2.94
C ASP A 237 8.57 19.86 3.63
N THR A 238 8.77 18.85 4.50
CA THR A 238 10.06 18.55 5.14
C THR A 238 11.17 18.26 4.12
N LEU A 239 10.84 17.54 3.03
CA LEU A 239 11.81 17.27 1.95
C LEU A 239 12.18 18.56 1.19
N LEU A 240 11.21 19.43 0.94
CA LEU A 240 11.48 20.72 0.28
C LEU A 240 12.41 21.61 1.13
N GLU A 241 12.25 21.61 2.45
CA GLU A 241 13.17 22.31 3.35
C GLU A 241 14.57 21.66 3.33
N ALA A 242 14.65 20.32 3.34
CA ALA A 242 15.91 19.60 3.24
C ALA A 242 16.68 19.91 1.93
N MET A 243 15.95 20.14 0.82
CA MET A 243 16.55 20.48 -0.49
C MET A 243 17.38 21.76 -0.48
N VAL A 244 17.14 22.68 0.45
CA VAL A 244 17.94 23.90 0.59
C VAL A 244 19.41 23.58 0.91
N ALA A 245 19.66 22.55 1.72
CA ALA A 245 21.00 22.11 2.10
C ALA A 245 21.62 21.11 1.10
N VAL A 246 20.84 20.51 0.21
CA VAL A 246 21.35 19.58 -0.82
C VAL A 246 22.10 20.38 -1.88
N PRO A 247 23.37 20.04 -2.21
CA PRO A 247 24.16 20.81 -3.16
C PRO A 247 23.67 20.70 -4.61
N GLU A 248 23.89 21.75 -5.39
CA GLU A 248 23.72 21.71 -6.84
C GLU A 248 24.77 20.79 -7.48
N PRO A 249 24.48 20.17 -8.64
CA PRO A 249 23.28 20.30 -9.47
C PRO A 249 22.15 19.32 -9.14
N ALA A 250 22.13 18.70 -7.96
CA ALA A 250 21.12 17.72 -7.59
C ALA A 250 19.68 18.27 -7.68
N ALA A 251 18.79 17.52 -8.31
CA ALA A 251 17.40 17.89 -8.52
C ALA A 251 16.43 16.93 -7.81
N LEU A 252 15.25 17.42 -7.47
CA LEU A 252 14.14 16.62 -6.91
C LEU A 252 13.02 16.47 -7.95
N LEU A 253 12.65 15.23 -8.22
CA LEU A 253 11.48 14.90 -8.99
C LEU A 253 10.36 14.41 -8.05
N VAL A 254 9.24 15.11 -8.06
CA VAL A 254 8.05 14.77 -7.30
C VAL A 254 7.03 14.14 -8.24
N VAL A 255 6.73 12.85 -8.04
CA VAL A 255 5.77 12.10 -8.86
C VAL A 255 4.54 11.78 -8.02
N GLY A 256 3.41 12.41 -8.33
CA GLY A 256 2.17 12.22 -7.58
C GLY A 256 1.17 13.35 -7.80
N GLY A 257 0.08 13.30 -7.04
CA GLY A 257 -1.03 14.23 -7.20
C GLY A 257 -2.11 13.73 -8.17
N GLU A 258 -3.25 14.40 -8.19
CA GLU A 258 -4.41 14.01 -8.99
C GLU A 258 -4.24 14.35 -10.48
N GLN A 259 -5.00 13.65 -11.33
CA GLN A 259 -5.07 13.93 -12.76
C GLN A 259 -5.89 15.19 -13.05
N ASP A 260 -6.82 15.58 -12.18
CA ASP A 260 -7.63 16.79 -12.30
C ASP A 260 -6.98 17.98 -11.59
N GLU A 261 -7.06 19.15 -12.24
CA GLU A 261 -6.49 20.45 -11.77
C GLU A 261 -7.21 21.04 -10.53
N ARG A 262 -8.15 20.33 -9.93
CA ARG A 262 -8.77 20.73 -8.66
C ARG A 262 -7.79 20.41 -7.53
N ASP A 263 -6.77 21.26 -7.44
CA ASP A 263 -5.82 21.28 -6.33
C ASP A 263 -6.60 21.47 -5.03
N ASP A 264 -6.47 20.52 -4.09
CA ASP A 264 -7.10 20.56 -2.78
C ASP A 264 -6.45 21.62 -1.84
N GLY A 265 -5.66 22.52 -2.39
CA GLY A 265 -4.95 23.59 -1.68
C GLY A 265 -3.57 23.17 -1.16
N HIS A 266 -3.33 21.90 -0.84
CA HIS A 266 -2.02 21.48 -0.32
C HIS A 266 -0.94 21.42 -1.41
N GLY A 267 -1.27 20.94 -2.60
CA GLY A 267 -0.34 20.97 -3.73
C GLY A 267 0.04 22.39 -4.14
N ALA A 268 -0.90 23.36 -4.08
CA ALA A 268 -0.61 24.77 -4.30
C ALA A 268 0.32 25.33 -3.21
N ALA A 269 0.10 24.97 -1.95
CA ALA A 269 0.97 25.36 -0.83
C ALA A 269 2.40 24.84 -1.01
N LEU A 270 2.58 23.58 -1.44
CA LEU A 270 3.89 23.00 -1.74
C LEU A 270 4.61 23.75 -2.89
N ARG A 271 3.89 24.09 -3.96
CA ARG A 271 4.47 24.89 -5.05
C ARG A 271 4.86 26.32 -4.59
N ALA A 272 4.07 26.93 -3.73
CA ALA A 272 4.42 28.22 -3.12
C ALA A 272 5.66 28.10 -2.23
N GLN A 273 5.81 27.01 -1.47
CA GLN A 273 6.99 26.72 -0.68
C GLN A 273 8.24 26.56 -1.56
N VAL A 274 8.15 25.83 -2.67
CA VAL A 274 9.25 25.72 -3.65
C VAL A 274 9.74 27.09 -4.10
N LYS A 275 8.80 28.01 -4.43
CA LYS A 275 9.13 29.38 -4.82
C LYS A 275 9.75 30.18 -3.66
N ALA A 276 9.18 30.09 -2.46
CA ALA A 276 9.69 30.78 -1.28
C ALA A 276 11.11 30.34 -0.91
N LEU A 277 11.46 29.06 -1.16
CA LEU A 277 12.77 28.50 -0.93
C LEU A 277 13.75 28.68 -2.11
N GLY A 278 13.35 29.28 -3.23
CA GLY A 278 14.20 29.50 -4.42
C GLY A 278 14.56 28.19 -5.15
N LEU A 279 13.71 27.17 -5.09
CA LEU A 279 13.97 25.83 -5.61
C LEU A 279 13.35 25.55 -6.99
N GLU A 280 12.78 26.56 -7.69
CA GLU A 280 12.01 26.37 -8.93
C GLU A 280 12.81 25.69 -10.06
N ARG A 281 14.12 25.86 -10.08
CA ARG A 281 15.02 25.23 -11.08
C ARG A 281 15.37 23.79 -10.74
N ARG A 282 15.20 23.39 -9.47
CA ARG A 282 15.67 22.11 -8.93
C ARG A 282 14.54 21.15 -8.54
N VAL A 283 13.30 21.64 -8.41
CA VAL A 283 12.14 20.82 -8.04
C VAL A 283 11.13 20.79 -9.19
N ARG A 284 10.83 19.59 -9.66
CA ARG A 284 9.85 19.39 -10.73
C ARG A 284 8.72 18.47 -10.26
N PHE A 285 7.48 18.93 -10.41
CA PHE A 285 6.28 18.14 -10.13
C PHE A 285 5.79 17.44 -11.40
N LEU A 286 5.54 16.14 -11.30
CA LEU A 286 4.89 15.33 -12.31
C LEU A 286 3.60 14.74 -11.73
N ARG A 287 2.58 14.62 -12.57
CA ARG A 287 1.34 13.91 -12.22
C ARG A 287 1.63 12.44 -11.89
N ALA A 288 0.66 11.79 -11.23
CA ALA A 288 0.72 10.35 -10.98
C ALA A 288 1.03 9.58 -12.26
N GLN A 289 1.93 8.61 -12.17
CA GLN A 289 2.39 7.80 -13.28
C GLN A 289 1.94 6.34 -13.10
N PRO A 290 1.64 5.62 -14.20
CA PRO A 290 1.36 4.18 -14.11
C PRO A 290 2.60 3.42 -13.63
N GLN A 291 2.41 2.33 -12.88
CA GLN A 291 3.51 1.53 -12.30
C GLN A 291 4.56 1.12 -13.33
N ARG A 292 4.13 0.75 -14.56
CA ARG A 292 5.06 0.42 -15.67
C ARG A 292 6.03 1.56 -16.03
N ARG A 293 5.67 2.82 -15.75
CA ARG A 293 6.55 3.98 -15.98
C ARG A 293 7.31 4.36 -14.72
N LEU A 294 6.74 4.13 -13.51
CA LEU A 294 7.41 4.41 -12.24
C LEU A 294 8.76 3.68 -12.13
N ARG A 295 8.88 2.47 -12.68
CA ARG A 295 10.15 1.73 -12.70
C ARG A 295 11.32 2.53 -13.28
N LEU A 296 11.06 3.37 -14.29
CA LEU A 296 12.09 4.20 -14.90
C LEU A 296 12.55 5.32 -13.96
N PHE A 297 11.59 5.93 -13.25
CA PHE A 297 11.90 6.98 -12.27
C PHE A 297 12.70 6.43 -11.10
N TYR A 298 12.31 5.26 -10.56
CA TYR A 298 13.08 4.60 -9.51
C TYR A 298 14.49 4.23 -9.97
N ALA A 299 14.65 3.68 -11.17
CA ALA A 299 15.95 3.31 -11.72
C ALA A 299 16.84 4.53 -12.03
N ALA A 300 16.24 5.68 -12.39
CA ALA A 300 16.95 6.94 -12.66
C ALA A 300 17.44 7.65 -11.39
N ALA A 301 16.80 7.36 -10.23
CA ALA A 301 17.04 8.07 -8.98
C ALA A 301 18.30 7.58 -8.27
N ASP A 302 19.15 8.52 -7.83
CA ASP A 302 20.27 8.24 -6.93
C ASP A 302 19.76 7.87 -5.54
N VAL A 303 18.59 8.42 -5.13
CA VAL A 303 17.93 8.13 -3.87
C VAL A 303 16.41 8.39 -3.97
N THR A 304 15.61 7.48 -3.44
CA THR A 304 14.17 7.68 -3.24
C THR A 304 13.93 8.14 -1.81
N VAL A 305 13.16 9.22 -1.62
CA VAL A 305 12.94 9.84 -0.31
C VAL A 305 11.49 9.68 0.13
N MET A 306 11.28 9.22 1.36
CA MET A 306 9.97 9.02 1.99
C MET A 306 9.92 9.72 3.34
N PRO A 307 9.67 11.04 3.40
CA PRO A 307 9.70 11.86 4.62
C PRO A 307 8.38 11.80 5.40
N SER A 308 7.64 10.70 5.29
CA SER A 308 6.28 10.56 5.82
C SER A 308 6.21 10.72 7.34
N HIS A 309 5.14 11.34 7.84
CA HIS A 309 4.78 11.36 9.26
C HIS A 309 4.13 10.05 9.71
N TYR A 310 3.47 9.35 8.81
CA TYR A 310 2.92 8.02 9.04
C TYR A 310 2.99 7.17 7.77
N GLU A 311 3.42 5.91 7.92
CA GLU A 311 3.40 4.91 6.85
C GLU A 311 3.15 3.52 7.44
N SER A 312 2.13 2.81 6.95
CA SER A 312 1.78 1.47 7.45
C SER A 312 2.82 0.42 7.03
N PHE A 313 3.33 0.51 5.81
CA PHE A 313 4.31 -0.45 5.28
C PHE A 313 5.40 0.21 4.43
N GLY A 314 5.05 1.04 3.44
CA GLY A 314 6.00 1.67 2.52
C GLY A 314 6.23 0.87 1.23
N MET A 315 5.17 0.55 0.49
CA MET A 315 5.30 -0.15 -0.81
C MET A 315 6.19 0.61 -1.80
N VAL A 316 6.15 1.94 -1.79
CA VAL A 316 7.05 2.79 -2.60
C VAL A 316 8.52 2.51 -2.27
N ALA A 317 8.85 2.26 -0.99
CA ALA A 317 10.22 1.86 -0.62
C ALA A 317 10.60 0.53 -1.27
N LEU A 318 9.74 -0.48 -1.23
CA LEU A 318 10.03 -1.78 -1.87
C LEU A 318 10.15 -1.66 -3.39
N GLU A 319 9.30 -0.88 -4.05
CA GLU A 319 9.37 -0.63 -5.49
C GLU A 319 10.70 0.05 -5.87
N ALA A 320 11.10 1.08 -5.10
CA ALA A 320 12.38 1.76 -5.29
C ALA A 320 13.57 0.80 -5.09
N MET A 321 13.57 0.05 -4.00
CA MET A 321 14.60 -0.94 -3.69
C MET A 321 14.71 -2.02 -4.76
N ALA A 322 13.59 -2.51 -5.28
CA ALA A 322 13.58 -3.50 -6.36
C ALA A 322 14.22 -2.95 -7.64
N CYS A 323 14.12 -1.65 -7.90
CA CYS A 323 14.78 -0.96 -9.01
C CYS A 323 16.24 -0.56 -8.74
N GLY A 324 16.76 -0.81 -7.54
CA GLY A 324 18.15 -0.48 -7.16
C GLY A 324 18.34 0.93 -6.59
N SER A 325 17.27 1.69 -6.34
CA SER A 325 17.33 2.98 -5.66
C SER A 325 17.39 2.78 -4.14
N PRO A 326 18.42 3.26 -3.44
CA PRO A 326 18.43 3.27 -1.98
C PRO A 326 17.34 4.21 -1.45
N VAL A 327 16.81 3.93 -0.24
CA VAL A 327 15.72 4.72 0.33
C VAL A 327 16.21 5.51 1.53
N VAL A 328 15.91 6.83 1.55
CA VAL A 328 16.01 7.63 2.78
C VAL A 328 14.58 7.90 3.27
N ALA A 329 14.28 7.47 4.49
CA ALA A 329 12.91 7.53 5.01
C ALA A 329 12.86 8.02 6.46
N SER A 330 11.71 8.61 6.84
CA SER A 330 11.42 8.87 8.25
C SER A 330 11.32 7.56 9.03
N ARG A 331 11.79 7.57 10.29
CA ARG A 331 11.75 6.45 11.23
C ARG A 331 10.34 6.28 11.81
N VAL A 332 9.34 6.00 10.96
CA VAL A 332 7.93 5.88 11.37
C VAL A 332 7.32 4.58 10.90
N GLY A 333 6.42 4.04 11.70
CA GLY A 333 5.57 2.90 11.37
C GLY A 333 6.31 1.76 10.67
N GLY A 334 5.73 1.27 9.56
CA GLY A 334 6.27 0.18 8.77
C GLY A 334 7.59 0.47 8.05
N LEU A 335 7.96 1.74 7.83
CA LEU A 335 9.26 2.09 7.24
C LEU A 335 10.43 1.58 8.09
N THR A 336 10.25 1.49 9.42
CA THR A 336 11.27 0.96 10.33
C THR A 336 11.59 -0.53 10.14
N THR A 337 10.70 -1.25 9.47
CA THR A 337 10.86 -2.67 9.14
C THR A 337 11.16 -2.90 7.67
N THR A 338 10.62 -2.05 6.78
CA THR A 338 10.83 -2.14 5.33
C THR A 338 12.23 -1.66 4.93
N VAL A 339 12.72 -0.58 5.54
CA VAL A 339 14.07 -0.04 5.30
C VAL A 339 15.02 -0.51 6.40
N GLN A 340 16.06 -1.23 6.03
CA GLN A 340 17.15 -1.63 6.92
C GLN A 340 18.18 -0.50 6.98
N ASP A 341 18.22 0.22 8.11
CA ASP A 341 19.11 1.38 8.30
C ASP A 341 20.60 1.01 8.13
N GLY A 342 21.30 1.73 7.25
CA GLY A 342 22.69 1.48 6.88
C GLY A 342 22.91 0.31 5.91
N VAL A 343 21.86 -0.44 5.58
CA VAL A 343 21.94 -1.63 4.69
C VAL A 343 21.20 -1.39 3.38
N THR A 344 19.90 -1.12 3.40
CA THR A 344 19.09 -0.88 2.20
C THR A 344 18.76 0.59 1.99
N GLY A 345 19.11 1.44 2.95
CA GLY A 345 18.81 2.86 2.96
C GLY A 345 19.22 3.50 4.28
N ARG A 346 18.59 4.64 4.59
CA ARG A 346 18.81 5.38 5.84
C ARG A 346 17.47 5.73 6.48
N LEU A 347 17.40 5.64 7.80
CA LEU A 347 16.25 6.07 8.59
C LEU A 347 16.61 7.31 9.41
N VAL A 348 15.84 8.37 9.28
CA VAL A 348 16.03 9.67 9.96
C VAL A 348 14.87 9.98 10.89
N PRO A 349 15.04 10.88 11.88
CA PRO A 349 13.91 11.38 12.66
C PRO A 349 12.84 12.00 11.77
N GLU A 350 11.58 11.84 12.17
CA GLU A 350 10.44 12.44 11.50
C GLU A 350 10.49 13.96 11.60
N GLY A 351 10.09 14.67 10.53
CA GLY A 351 9.98 16.12 10.52
C GLY A 351 11.32 16.86 10.70
N ASP A 352 12.46 16.22 10.46
CA ASP A 352 13.80 16.81 10.60
C ASP A 352 14.46 17.02 9.21
N PRO A 353 14.36 18.23 8.61
CA PRO A 353 14.95 18.52 7.31
C PRO A 353 16.48 18.42 7.32
N ALA A 354 17.14 18.75 8.45
CA ALA A 354 18.59 18.72 8.55
C ALA A 354 19.12 17.28 8.56
N ALA A 355 18.50 16.40 9.37
CA ALA A 355 18.81 14.98 9.37
C ALA A 355 18.52 14.33 8.01
N LEU A 356 17.43 14.74 7.35
CA LEU A 356 17.06 14.26 6.02
C LEU A 356 18.13 14.63 4.98
N ALA A 357 18.56 15.90 4.92
CA ALA A 357 19.62 16.35 4.04
C ALA A 357 20.96 15.64 4.33
N ALA A 358 21.33 15.51 5.61
CA ALA A 358 22.56 14.81 6.01
C ALA A 358 22.58 13.33 5.60
N ALA A 359 21.42 12.66 5.56
CA ALA A 359 21.31 11.28 5.10
C ALA A 359 21.30 11.14 3.56
N ILE A 360 20.78 12.15 2.85
CA ILE A 360 20.67 12.16 1.38
C ILE A 360 22.02 12.45 0.72
N ILE A 361 22.71 13.52 1.16
CA ILE A 361 23.91 14.07 0.48
C ILE A 361 24.99 13.00 0.22
N PRO A 362 25.36 12.12 1.18
CA PRO A 362 26.40 11.11 0.96
C PRO A 362 26.01 10.04 -0.08
N LEU A 363 24.75 9.92 -0.43
CA LEU A 363 24.25 8.90 -1.36
C LEU A 363 24.29 9.36 -2.84
N LEU A 364 24.27 10.67 -3.07
CA LEU A 364 24.16 11.25 -4.41
C LEU A 364 25.41 10.94 -5.26
N GLY A 365 25.22 10.23 -6.38
CA GLY A 365 26.28 9.86 -7.33
C GLY A 365 27.40 8.99 -6.74
N SER A 366 27.25 8.48 -5.52
CA SER A 366 28.32 7.91 -4.72
C SER A 366 28.43 6.38 -4.82
N ALA A 367 29.59 5.84 -4.43
CA ALA A 367 29.79 4.40 -4.28
C ALA A 367 28.91 3.83 -3.13
N GLU A 368 28.67 4.62 -2.08
CA GLU A 368 27.81 4.21 -0.96
C GLU A 368 26.37 4.06 -1.41
N GLY A 369 25.81 5.04 -2.15
CA GLY A 369 24.46 4.95 -2.71
C GLY A 369 24.29 3.70 -3.57
N ARG A 370 25.25 3.43 -4.47
CA ARG A 370 25.22 2.20 -5.30
C ARG A 370 25.28 0.92 -4.45
N ARG A 371 26.09 0.89 -3.40
CA ARG A 371 26.18 -0.27 -2.50
C ARG A 371 24.86 -0.53 -1.77
N LEU A 372 24.24 0.52 -1.21
CA LEU A 372 22.93 0.40 -0.55
C LEU A 372 21.85 -0.03 -1.55
N GLY A 373 21.84 0.52 -2.76
CA GLY A 373 20.90 0.13 -3.82
C GLY A 373 21.00 -1.35 -4.20
N GLN A 374 22.22 -1.91 -4.32
CA GLN A 374 22.42 -3.34 -4.58
C GLN A 374 21.91 -4.22 -3.46
N GLN A 375 22.10 -3.82 -2.19
CA GLN A 375 21.57 -4.55 -1.04
C GLN A 375 20.04 -4.42 -0.96
N ALA A 376 19.51 -3.24 -1.29
CA ALA A 376 18.08 -2.97 -1.37
C ALA A 376 17.39 -3.90 -2.39
N THR A 377 17.99 -4.11 -3.57
CA THR A 377 17.47 -5.04 -4.57
C THR A 377 17.40 -6.48 -4.05
N ARG A 378 18.43 -6.94 -3.33
CA ARG A 378 18.44 -8.29 -2.74
C ARG A 378 17.36 -8.43 -1.67
N TRP A 379 17.16 -7.42 -0.84
CA TRP A 379 16.12 -7.39 0.17
C TRP A 379 14.72 -7.41 -0.44
N ALA A 380 14.47 -6.60 -1.48
CA ALA A 380 13.20 -6.56 -2.18
C ALA A 380 12.86 -7.91 -2.85
N ALA A 381 13.86 -8.66 -3.31
CA ALA A 381 13.66 -9.97 -3.93
C ALA A 381 13.04 -11.01 -2.97
N ASP A 382 13.20 -10.84 -1.66
CA ASP A 382 12.54 -11.70 -0.66
C ASP A 382 11.06 -11.32 -0.47
N HIS A 383 10.61 -10.16 -0.95
CA HIS A 383 9.24 -9.63 -0.81
C HIS A 383 8.42 -9.76 -2.10
N ARG A 384 8.52 -10.88 -2.80
CA ARG A 384 7.72 -11.11 -4.02
C ARG A 384 6.28 -11.47 -3.69
N TRP A 385 5.35 -11.07 -4.54
CA TRP A 385 3.93 -11.39 -4.35
C TRP A 385 3.62 -12.88 -4.21
N PRO A 386 4.25 -13.80 -4.95
CA PRO A 386 4.07 -15.24 -4.71
C PRO A 386 4.37 -15.66 -3.26
N CYS A 387 5.41 -15.08 -2.63
CA CYS A 387 5.75 -15.37 -1.24
C CYS A 387 4.71 -14.82 -0.24
N VAL A 388 4.15 -13.65 -0.54
CA VAL A 388 3.04 -13.07 0.24
C VAL A 388 1.81 -13.96 0.15
N ALA A 389 1.42 -14.38 -1.06
CA ALA A 389 0.27 -15.27 -1.27
C ALA A 389 0.47 -16.63 -0.57
N GLU A 390 1.69 -17.19 -0.61
CA GLU A 390 2.02 -18.41 0.14
C GLU A 390 1.84 -18.21 1.65
N ALA A 391 2.31 -17.09 2.22
CA ALA A 391 2.14 -16.81 3.65
C ALA A 391 0.65 -16.63 4.00
N VAL A 392 -0.12 -15.95 3.15
CA VAL A 392 -1.59 -15.82 3.30
C VAL A 392 -2.27 -17.19 3.22
N CYS A 393 -1.92 -18.03 2.26
CA CYS A 393 -2.48 -19.37 2.14
C CYS A 393 -2.12 -20.26 3.34
N ARG A 394 -0.94 -20.09 3.90
CA ARG A 394 -0.49 -20.77 5.14
C ARG A 394 -1.36 -20.33 6.32
N LEU A 395 -1.65 -19.04 6.47
CA LEU A 395 -2.59 -18.55 7.47
C LEU A 395 -4.00 -19.13 7.26
N TYR A 396 -4.47 -19.23 6.00
CA TYR A 396 -5.75 -19.87 5.71
C TYR A 396 -5.78 -21.33 6.17
N SER A 397 -4.66 -22.05 6.07
CA SER A 397 -4.57 -23.46 6.48
C SER A 397 -4.76 -23.69 7.98
N GLU A 398 -4.58 -22.68 8.81
CA GLU A 398 -4.87 -22.72 10.23
C GLU A 398 -6.38 -22.72 10.51
N LEU A 399 -7.16 -22.10 9.63
CA LEU A 399 -8.63 -21.98 9.73
C LEU A 399 -9.36 -23.05 8.88
N ARG A 400 -8.75 -23.44 7.77
CA ARG A 400 -9.27 -24.41 6.80
C ARG A 400 -8.13 -25.32 6.33
N PRO A 401 -7.96 -26.51 6.89
CA PRO A 401 -6.83 -27.39 6.58
C PRO A 401 -6.67 -27.75 5.10
N VAL A 402 -7.76 -27.75 4.30
CA VAL A 402 -7.72 -27.96 2.84
C VAL A 402 -6.83 -26.94 2.13
N ALA A 403 -6.61 -25.76 2.70
CA ALA A 403 -5.72 -24.75 2.12
C ALA A 403 -4.24 -25.21 2.03
N ARG A 404 -3.85 -26.26 2.77
CA ARG A 404 -2.49 -26.84 2.70
C ARG A 404 -2.19 -27.47 1.35
N GLU A 405 -3.19 -27.93 0.62
CA GLU A 405 -3.05 -28.54 -0.70
C GLU A 405 -2.54 -27.54 -1.76
N TYR A 406 -2.68 -26.24 -1.48
CA TYR A 406 -2.28 -25.14 -2.39
C TYR A 406 -0.88 -24.58 -2.07
N LEU A 407 -0.23 -25.05 -1.00
CA LEU A 407 1.11 -24.59 -0.65
C LEU A 407 2.15 -25.23 -1.56
N PRO A 408 3.14 -24.47 -2.05
CA PRO A 408 4.20 -24.99 -2.91
C PRO A 408 5.10 -25.96 -2.13
N HIS A 409 5.65 -26.97 -2.84
CA HIS A 409 6.58 -27.95 -2.27
C HIS A 409 7.91 -27.32 -1.84
N ALA A 410 8.35 -26.24 -2.52
CA ALA A 410 9.53 -25.47 -2.18
C ALA A 410 9.10 -24.09 -1.66
N PRO A 411 8.96 -23.90 -0.35
CA PRO A 411 8.45 -22.65 0.22
C PRO A 411 9.42 -21.49 0.00
N CYS A 412 8.85 -20.29 -0.10
CA CYS A 412 9.62 -19.08 0.05
C CYS A 412 10.25 -19.01 1.45
N ARG A 413 11.38 -18.27 1.61
CA ARG A 413 11.93 -18.02 2.94
C ARG A 413 10.83 -17.43 3.85
N SER A 414 10.60 -18.03 5.00
CA SER A 414 9.61 -17.54 5.95
C SER A 414 10.10 -16.25 6.58
N TRP A 415 9.24 -15.24 6.68
CA TRP A 415 9.45 -14.04 7.51
C TRP A 415 9.10 -14.29 8.99
N LEU A 416 8.66 -15.52 9.31
CA LEU A 416 8.27 -15.97 10.64
C LEU A 416 9.48 -16.51 11.40
#